data_fd4cbee0cb066e4efe2ef2888d4e50c3
#
_entry.id   fd4cbee0cb066e4efe2ef2888d4e50c3
#
_cell.length_a   1.000
_cell.length_b   1.000
_cell.length_c   1.000
_cell.angle_alpha   90.00
_cell.angle_beta   90.00
_cell.angle_gamma   90.00
#
_symmetry.space_group_name_H-M   'P 1'
#
loop_
_entity.id
_entity.type
_entity.pdbx_description
1 polymer ?
#
loop_
_entity_poly.entity_id
_entity_poly.type
_entity_poly.pdbx_seq_one_letter_code
_entity_poly.pdbx_strand_id
1 'polypeptide(L)'
;MIGTILNTVTIITGSTVGALLKKGIKPQYSDALFTAMGLAATGLGINAVVQNMPKSVYPVLFIVSLAFGCLIGNVIDIDKRFQALTLRLQKPKRSAAGAGGSGDAASAVDGSGSSGDLDLADPVPPVKENRLGEGLSTGILLYCIGTLSILGPIQSALYGDNTYLFTNATLDLVTSAVLASTYGIGMILAAPVLFCWQGAIYLLATLLGDFMSAELMTEISIVGGFLIAASGISILNIKDFKTMNLLP
;
A
#
# COMPACT_ATOMS: atom_id res chain seq x y z
N MET A 1 6.78 -5.49 -17.90
CA MET A 1 7.85 -4.72 -17.20
C MET A 1 7.79 -3.21 -17.36
N ILE A 2 7.28 -2.67 -18.48
CA ILE A 2 7.23 -1.19 -18.70
C ILE A 2 6.44 -0.47 -17.59
N GLY A 3 5.31 -1.02 -17.19
CA GLY A 3 4.49 -0.44 -16.12
C GLY A 3 5.20 -0.37 -14.76
N THR A 4 5.96 -1.41 -14.40
CA THR A 4 6.75 -1.43 -13.15
C THR A 4 7.86 -0.36 -13.15
N ILE A 5 8.56 -0.21 -14.29
CA ILE A 5 9.58 0.83 -14.45
C ILE A 5 8.93 2.21 -14.33
N LEU A 6 7.79 2.42 -15.02
CA LEU A 6 7.07 3.69 -14.94
C LEU A 6 6.64 3.98 -13.51
N ASN A 7 6.09 2.98 -12.79
CA ASN A 7 5.68 3.16 -11.39
C ASN A 7 6.87 3.54 -10.49
N THR A 8 8.01 2.90 -10.68
CA THR A 8 9.24 3.27 -9.95
C THR A 8 9.66 4.72 -10.23
N VAL A 9 9.63 5.14 -11.49
CA VAL A 9 9.96 6.50 -11.90
C VAL A 9 8.97 7.52 -11.31
N THR A 10 7.68 7.18 -11.24
CA THR A 10 6.67 8.09 -10.65
C THR A 10 6.89 8.30 -9.15
N ILE A 11 7.29 7.27 -8.39
CA ILE A 11 7.64 7.43 -6.97
C ILE A 11 8.86 8.35 -6.81
N ILE A 12 9.90 8.16 -7.62
CA ILE A 12 11.10 9.02 -7.58
C ILE A 12 10.71 10.47 -7.90
N THR A 13 9.93 10.66 -8.96
CA THR A 13 9.49 11.98 -9.40
C THR A 13 8.58 12.65 -8.36
N GLY A 14 7.57 11.93 -7.87
CA GLY A 14 6.66 12.41 -6.84
C GLY A 14 7.38 12.75 -5.55
N SER A 15 8.30 11.89 -5.09
CA SER A 15 9.11 12.16 -3.90
C SER A 15 10.01 13.37 -4.07
N THR A 16 10.59 13.56 -5.27
CA THR A 16 11.43 14.74 -5.55
C THR A 16 10.59 16.01 -5.54
N VAL A 17 9.47 16.02 -6.24
CA VAL A 17 8.54 17.16 -6.29
C VAL A 17 7.99 17.47 -4.90
N GLY A 18 7.55 16.45 -4.17
CA GLY A 18 7.04 16.61 -2.80
C GLY A 18 8.08 17.21 -1.86
N ALA A 19 9.32 16.71 -1.90
CA ALA A 19 10.40 17.23 -1.06
C ALA A 19 10.80 18.70 -1.40
N LEU A 20 10.60 19.13 -2.64
CA LEU A 20 10.80 20.54 -3.03
C LEU A 20 9.71 21.47 -2.46
N LEU A 21 8.54 20.93 -2.16
CA LEU A 21 7.43 21.67 -1.55
C LEU A 21 7.67 21.84 -0.05
N LYS A 22 8.64 22.66 0.34
CA LYS A 22 9.14 22.87 1.73
C LYS A 22 8.04 23.22 2.77
N LYS A 23 6.88 23.73 2.33
CA LYS A 23 5.76 24.10 3.21
C LYS A 23 4.74 22.98 3.41
N GLY A 24 4.96 21.82 2.80
CA GLY A 24 3.98 20.75 2.72
C GLY A 24 2.83 21.07 1.75
N ILE A 25 2.06 20.05 1.41
CA ILE A 25 0.80 20.20 0.67
C ILE A 25 -0.29 20.52 1.71
N LYS A 26 -1.08 21.58 1.48
CA LYS A 26 -2.17 21.91 2.40
C LYS A 26 -3.13 20.72 2.50
N PRO A 27 -3.64 20.36 3.70
CA PRO A 27 -4.50 19.19 3.90
C PRO A 27 -5.67 19.12 2.93
N GLN A 28 -6.33 20.23 2.63
CA GLN A 28 -7.45 20.29 1.70
C GLN A 28 -7.12 19.81 0.28
N TYR A 29 -5.89 20.06 -0.21
CA TYR A 29 -5.46 19.57 -1.53
C TYR A 29 -5.07 18.10 -1.49
N SER A 30 -4.45 17.68 -0.40
CA SER A 30 -4.16 16.27 -0.15
C SER A 30 -5.45 15.45 -0.13
N ASP A 31 -6.45 15.88 0.64
CA ASP A 31 -7.75 15.21 0.74
C ASP A 31 -8.49 15.16 -0.60
N ALA A 32 -8.45 16.25 -1.37
CA ALA A 32 -9.05 16.28 -2.70
C ALA A 32 -8.36 15.28 -3.67
N LEU A 33 -7.03 15.18 -3.62
CA LEU A 33 -6.28 14.23 -4.42
C LEU A 33 -6.59 12.79 -4.02
N PHE A 34 -6.60 12.47 -2.71
CA PHE A 34 -6.98 11.13 -2.23
C PHE A 34 -8.43 10.79 -2.59
N THR A 35 -9.35 11.75 -2.53
CA THR A 35 -10.73 11.56 -2.99
C THR A 35 -10.79 11.20 -4.46
N ALA A 36 -10.10 11.94 -5.32
CA ALA A 36 -10.05 11.64 -6.76
C ALA A 36 -9.46 10.26 -7.04
N MET A 37 -8.37 9.89 -6.33
CA MET A 37 -7.74 8.58 -6.45
C MET A 37 -8.65 7.45 -5.97
N GLY A 38 -9.34 7.63 -4.85
CA GLY A 38 -10.30 6.64 -4.34
C GLY A 38 -11.45 6.38 -5.31
N LEU A 39 -11.99 7.46 -5.93
CA LEU A 39 -13.01 7.33 -6.97
C LEU A 39 -12.48 6.61 -8.21
N ALA A 40 -11.28 6.94 -8.67
CA ALA A 40 -10.66 6.27 -9.82
C ALA A 40 -10.43 4.79 -9.55
N ALA A 41 -9.87 4.42 -8.40
CA ALA A 41 -9.65 3.03 -8.01
C ALA A 41 -10.98 2.26 -7.91
N THR A 42 -12.00 2.86 -7.28
CA THR A 42 -13.34 2.25 -7.18
C THR A 42 -13.94 2.01 -8.56
N GLY A 43 -13.87 3.00 -9.45
CA GLY A 43 -14.36 2.89 -10.82
C GLY A 43 -13.65 1.80 -11.63
N LEU A 44 -12.33 1.70 -11.50
CA LEU A 44 -11.55 0.64 -12.15
C LEU A 44 -11.87 -0.75 -11.61
N GLY A 45 -12.01 -0.89 -10.29
CA GLY A 45 -12.42 -2.16 -9.69
C GLY A 45 -13.79 -2.62 -10.19
N ILE A 46 -14.78 -1.72 -10.21
CA ILE A 46 -16.11 -2.01 -10.77
C ILE A 46 -16.02 -2.38 -12.25
N ASN A 47 -15.25 -1.63 -13.04
CA ASN A 47 -15.06 -1.91 -14.46
C ASN A 47 -14.44 -3.30 -14.68
N ALA A 48 -13.43 -3.69 -13.88
CA ALA A 48 -12.83 -5.01 -13.95
C ALA A 48 -13.85 -6.13 -13.68
N VAL A 49 -14.70 -5.96 -12.69
CA VAL A 49 -15.78 -6.90 -12.38
C VAL A 49 -16.77 -6.99 -13.55
N VAL A 50 -17.29 -5.86 -14.02
CA VAL A 50 -18.32 -5.81 -15.08
C VAL A 50 -17.81 -6.42 -16.40
N GLN A 51 -16.55 -6.21 -16.75
CA GLN A 51 -15.97 -6.75 -18.00
C GLN A 51 -15.68 -8.26 -17.94
N ASN A 52 -15.39 -8.79 -16.75
CA ASN A 52 -15.00 -10.19 -16.59
C ASN A 52 -16.13 -11.08 -16.12
N MET A 53 -17.11 -10.57 -15.38
CA MET A 53 -18.25 -11.36 -14.88
C MET A 53 -19.02 -12.11 -15.99
N PRO A 54 -19.30 -11.52 -17.17
CA PRO A 54 -19.97 -12.24 -18.27
C PRO A 54 -19.15 -13.39 -18.87
N LYS A 55 -17.83 -13.42 -18.64
CA LYS A 55 -16.90 -14.44 -19.14
C LYS A 55 -16.63 -15.53 -18.11
N SER A 56 -17.14 -15.36 -16.89
CA SER A 56 -16.91 -16.31 -15.80
C SER A 56 -17.63 -17.63 -16.06
N VAL A 57 -16.89 -18.72 -15.87
CA VAL A 57 -17.42 -20.08 -15.92
C VAL A 57 -18.09 -20.42 -14.57
N TYR A 58 -17.62 -19.83 -13.49
CA TYR A 58 -18.08 -20.07 -12.12
C TYR A 58 -18.53 -18.78 -11.42
N PRO A 59 -19.68 -18.18 -11.83
CA PRO A 59 -20.06 -16.83 -11.39
C PRO A 59 -20.31 -16.69 -9.88
N VAL A 60 -20.31 -17.77 -9.12
CA VAL A 60 -20.45 -17.78 -7.66
C VAL A 60 -19.11 -17.93 -6.95
N LEU A 61 -18.06 -18.31 -7.68
CA LEU A 61 -16.76 -18.62 -7.11
C LEU A 61 -16.15 -17.41 -6.36
N PHE A 62 -16.34 -16.19 -6.87
CA PHE A 62 -15.82 -14.99 -6.22
C PHE A 62 -16.40 -14.76 -4.82
N ILE A 63 -17.69 -15.11 -4.59
CA ILE A 63 -18.32 -14.97 -3.26
C ILE A 63 -17.65 -15.91 -2.27
N VAL A 64 -17.48 -17.16 -2.68
CA VAL A 64 -16.84 -18.20 -1.85
C VAL A 64 -15.39 -17.84 -1.58
N SER A 65 -14.65 -17.42 -2.63
CA SER A 65 -13.25 -17.01 -2.55
C SER A 65 -13.06 -15.83 -1.59
N LEU A 66 -13.85 -14.75 -1.74
CA LEU A 66 -13.80 -13.60 -0.85
C LEU A 66 -14.20 -13.95 0.59
N ALA A 67 -15.23 -14.81 0.77
CA ALA A 67 -15.64 -15.23 2.10
C ALA A 67 -14.56 -16.04 2.82
N PHE A 68 -13.94 -17.02 2.14
CA PHE A 68 -12.83 -17.79 2.69
C PHE A 68 -11.60 -16.92 2.90
N GLY A 69 -11.24 -16.05 1.95
CA GLY A 69 -10.15 -15.09 2.09
C GLY A 69 -10.34 -14.21 3.31
N CYS A 70 -11.55 -13.65 3.50
CA CYS A 70 -11.88 -12.84 4.66
C CYS A 70 -11.76 -13.63 5.99
N LEU A 71 -12.27 -14.86 6.04
CA LEU A 71 -12.18 -15.68 7.24
C LEU A 71 -10.74 -16.04 7.59
N ILE A 72 -9.99 -16.56 6.62
CA ILE A 72 -8.59 -16.97 6.80
C ILE A 72 -7.72 -15.74 7.08
N GLY A 73 -7.89 -14.67 6.30
CA GLY A 73 -7.13 -13.44 6.45
C GLY A 73 -7.32 -12.77 7.81
N ASN A 74 -8.56 -12.77 8.33
CA ASN A 74 -8.83 -12.26 9.69
C ASN A 74 -8.28 -13.16 10.80
N VAL A 75 -8.29 -14.48 10.61
CA VAL A 75 -7.69 -15.43 11.60
C VAL A 75 -6.16 -15.26 11.65
N ILE A 76 -5.53 -15.12 10.47
CA ILE A 76 -4.09 -14.97 10.36
C ILE A 76 -3.66 -13.54 10.70
N ASP A 77 -4.56 -12.55 10.50
CA ASP A 77 -4.34 -11.11 10.59
C ASP A 77 -3.10 -10.69 9.79
N ILE A 78 -3.17 -10.96 8.48
CA ILE A 78 -2.06 -10.73 7.52
C ILE A 78 -1.61 -9.28 7.58
N ASP A 79 -2.55 -8.35 7.69
CA ASP A 79 -2.29 -6.92 7.77
C ASP A 79 -1.39 -6.56 8.96
N LYS A 80 -1.71 -7.02 10.18
CA LYS A 80 -0.87 -6.78 11.36
C LYS A 80 0.49 -7.47 11.28
N ARG A 81 0.54 -8.69 10.72
CA ARG A 81 1.82 -9.41 10.57
C ARG A 81 2.74 -8.70 9.59
N PHE A 82 2.19 -8.17 8.51
CA PHE A 82 2.95 -7.42 7.52
C PHE A 82 3.42 -6.07 8.09
N GLN A 83 2.56 -5.36 8.81
CA GLN A 83 2.94 -4.14 9.53
C GLN A 83 4.04 -4.42 10.57
N ALA A 84 3.93 -5.51 11.32
CA ALA A 84 4.96 -5.92 12.28
C ALA A 84 6.29 -6.29 11.62
N LEU A 85 6.24 -6.91 10.42
CA LEU A 85 7.44 -7.24 9.64
C LEU A 85 8.16 -5.97 9.17
N THR A 86 7.43 -5.01 8.63
CA THR A 86 7.98 -3.72 8.20
C THR A 86 8.57 -2.94 9.37
N LEU A 87 7.91 -2.91 10.52
CA LEU A 87 8.44 -2.29 11.74
C LEU A 87 9.71 -3.00 12.24
N ARG A 88 9.83 -4.33 12.08
CA ARG A 88 11.05 -5.07 12.43
C ARG A 88 12.22 -4.78 11.50
N LEU A 89 11.96 -4.60 10.20
CA LEU A 89 12.98 -4.23 9.21
C LEU A 89 13.50 -2.81 9.42
N GLN A 90 12.72 -1.94 10.09
CA GLN A 90 13.09 -0.57 10.39
C GLN A 90 13.89 -0.37 11.69
N LYS A 91 13.94 -1.37 12.58
CA LYS A 91 14.82 -1.27 13.74
C LYS A 91 16.25 -1.15 13.23
N PRO A 92 16.92 0.01 13.36
CA PRO A 92 18.32 0.12 13.01
C PRO A 92 19.05 -0.93 13.87
N LYS A 93 19.91 -1.74 13.25
CA LYS A 93 20.88 -2.57 13.97
C LYS A 93 21.61 -1.63 14.93
N ARG A 94 21.23 -1.64 16.18
CA ARG A 94 22.03 -1.02 17.23
C ARG A 94 23.41 -1.65 17.13
N SER A 95 24.33 -0.88 16.59
CA SER A 95 25.74 -1.20 16.60
C SER A 95 26.11 -1.55 18.04
N ALA A 96 26.57 -2.78 18.23
CA ALA A 96 27.11 -3.20 19.50
C ALA A 96 28.41 -2.40 19.76
N ALA A 97 28.30 -1.34 20.53
CA ALA A 97 29.43 -0.71 21.19
C ALA A 97 28.92 0.05 22.43
N GLY A 98 29.20 -0.46 23.60
CA GLY A 98 29.01 0.29 24.86
C GLY A 98 28.19 -0.46 25.90
N ALA A 99 28.87 -1.28 26.69
CA ALA A 99 28.34 -1.88 27.90
C ALA A 99 28.07 -0.79 28.97
N GLY A 100 27.01 -1.00 29.76
CA GLY A 100 26.88 -0.48 31.10
C GLY A 100 25.66 0.39 31.37
N GLY A 101 24.74 -0.10 32.19
CA GLY A 101 23.75 0.72 32.84
C GLY A 101 22.40 0.04 33.01
N SER A 102 22.23 -0.61 34.14
CA SER A 102 21.00 -1.16 34.71
C SER A 102 19.91 -0.12 34.91
N GLY A 103 18.65 -0.51 34.74
CA GLY A 103 17.50 0.25 35.23
C GLY A 103 16.16 -0.26 34.70
N ASP A 104 15.49 -1.03 35.54
CA ASP A 104 14.10 -1.49 35.39
C ASP A 104 13.12 -0.34 35.17
N ALA A 105 12.12 -0.56 34.36
CA ALA A 105 10.72 -0.23 34.66
C ALA A 105 9.77 -0.70 33.56
N ALA A 106 8.98 -1.71 33.87
CA ALA A 106 7.73 -2.05 33.21
C ALA A 106 6.70 -0.94 33.46
N SER A 107 5.94 -0.59 32.47
CA SER A 107 4.57 -0.08 32.66
C SER A 107 3.77 -0.20 31.37
N ALA A 108 2.73 -1.01 31.46
CA ALA A 108 1.60 -1.08 30.60
C ALA A 108 0.87 0.27 30.57
N VAL A 109 0.37 0.68 29.41
CA VAL A 109 -0.65 1.70 29.30
C VAL A 109 -1.78 1.20 28.43
N ASP A 110 -2.87 0.94 29.13
CA ASP A 110 -4.21 0.65 28.69
C ASP A 110 -4.83 1.94 28.06
N GLY A 111 -5.67 1.75 27.03
CA GLY A 111 -6.33 2.83 26.36
C GLY A 111 -7.61 3.25 27.08
N SER A 112 -7.86 4.52 27.19
CA SER A 112 -9.21 5.07 27.24
C SER A 112 -9.15 6.61 27.14
N GLY A 113 -10.01 7.17 26.29
CA GLY A 113 -10.04 8.57 25.93
C GLY A 113 -10.38 9.54 27.05
N SER A 114 -10.09 10.79 26.83
CA SER A 114 -10.95 11.92 27.14
C SER A 114 -10.35 13.25 26.67
N SER A 115 -11.21 14.08 26.14
CA SER A 115 -10.97 15.47 25.76
C SER A 115 -10.50 16.31 26.94
N GLY A 116 -9.63 17.27 26.69
CA GLY A 116 -9.38 18.34 27.65
C GLY A 116 -8.06 19.06 27.47
N ASP A 117 -8.18 20.31 27.05
CA ASP A 117 -7.31 21.46 27.28
C ASP A 117 -5.86 21.49 26.76
N LEU A 118 -5.73 22.45 25.83
CA LEU A 118 -4.48 23.05 25.37
C LEU A 118 -3.78 23.78 26.52
N ASP A 119 -2.65 23.24 26.95
CA ASP A 119 -1.66 24.04 27.64
C ASP A 119 -0.41 24.22 26.77
N LEU A 120 -0.11 25.49 26.51
CA LEU A 120 1.04 25.95 25.75
C LEU A 120 2.30 25.87 26.61
N ALA A 121 3.37 25.42 26.00
CA ALA A 121 4.76 25.58 26.38
C ALA A 121 5.47 24.44 27.12
N ASP A 122 5.98 23.50 26.29
CA ASP A 122 7.29 22.91 26.55
C ASP A 122 8.05 22.73 25.22
N PRO A 123 9.36 23.01 25.15
CA PRO A 123 10.12 22.92 23.92
C PRO A 123 10.31 21.46 23.54
N VAL A 124 9.67 21.06 22.44
CA VAL A 124 9.80 19.73 21.83
C VAL A 124 11.26 19.46 21.50
N PRO A 125 11.88 18.38 22.02
CA PRO A 125 13.24 18.01 21.67
C PRO A 125 13.35 17.63 20.19
N PRO A 126 14.52 17.78 19.54
CA PRO A 126 14.68 17.58 18.11
C PRO A 126 14.59 16.10 17.75
N VAL A 127 13.41 15.62 17.38
CA VAL A 127 13.16 14.27 16.87
C VAL A 127 13.31 14.30 15.35
N LYS A 128 14.54 14.43 14.84
CA LYS A 128 14.80 14.43 13.39
C LYS A 128 15.05 13.06 12.76
N GLU A 129 15.44 12.04 13.53
CA GLU A 129 15.83 10.74 12.98
C GLU A 129 14.68 9.71 12.83
N ASN A 130 13.60 9.82 13.59
CA ASN A 130 12.51 8.83 13.52
C ASN A 130 11.46 9.13 12.42
N ARG A 131 11.33 10.36 11.96
CA ARG A 131 10.30 10.75 10.99
C ARG A 131 10.49 10.10 9.61
N LEU A 132 11.72 10.00 9.14
CA LEU A 132 12.01 9.38 7.84
C LEU A 132 11.71 7.88 7.86
N GLY A 133 12.08 7.18 8.93
CA GLY A 133 11.78 5.76 9.08
C GLY A 133 10.28 5.47 9.09
N GLU A 134 9.51 6.27 9.80
CA GLU A 134 8.05 6.19 9.85
C GLU A 134 7.43 6.46 8.48
N GLY A 135 7.83 7.53 7.79
CA GLY A 135 7.35 7.84 6.46
C GLY A 135 7.71 6.77 5.43
N LEU A 136 8.94 6.27 5.47
CA LEU A 136 9.41 5.24 4.56
C LEU A 136 8.62 3.93 4.73
N SER A 137 8.33 3.54 5.98
CA SER A 137 7.49 2.38 6.25
C SER A 137 6.08 2.53 5.74
N THR A 138 5.47 3.66 6.05
CA THR A 138 4.13 3.97 5.58
C THR A 138 4.09 3.96 4.05
N GLY A 139 5.09 4.55 3.39
CA GLY A 139 5.19 4.55 1.94
C GLY A 139 5.36 3.15 1.35
N ILE A 140 6.28 2.34 1.88
CA ILE A 140 6.50 0.96 1.41
C ILE A 140 5.22 0.14 1.60
N LEU A 141 4.54 0.26 2.75
CA LEU A 141 3.27 -0.41 2.99
C LEU A 141 2.22 -0.01 1.94
N LEU A 142 2.02 1.29 1.73
CA LEU A 142 1.04 1.79 0.76
C LEU A 142 1.35 1.33 -0.67
N TYR A 143 2.62 1.39 -1.09
CA TYR A 143 3.00 1.06 -2.47
C TYR A 143 3.01 -0.44 -2.75
N CYS A 144 3.43 -1.27 -1.79
CA CYS A 144 3.59 -2.71 -2.01
C CYS A 144 2.32 -3.50 -1.72
N ILE A 145 1.50 -3.07 -0.74
CA ILE A 145 0.33 -3.82 -0.27
C ILE A 145 -0.92 -3.55 -1.13
N GLY A 146 -0.95 -2.46 -1.87
CA GLY A 146 -2.10 -2.13 -2.72
C GLY A 146 -2.45 -3.26 -3.69
N THR A 147 -3.74 -3.58 -3.82
CA THR A 147 -4.23 -4.62 -4.75
C THR A 147 -3.74 -4.38 -6.19
N LEU A 148 -3.67 -3.13 -6.61
CA LEU A 148 -3.13 -2.74 -7.93
C LEU A 148 -1.65 -3.07 -8.07
N SER A 149 -0.88 -3.02 -6.99
CA SER A 149 0.54 -3.34 -6.96
C SER A 149 0.82 -4.84 -7.09
N ILE A 150 -0.18 -5.68 -6.85
CA ILE A 150 -0.10 -7.14 -7.01
C ILE A 150 -0.71 -7.55 -8.36
N LEU A 151 -1.94 -7.13 -8.66
CA LEU A 151 -2.62 -7.50 -9.90
C LEU A 151 -2.01 -6.86 -11.13
N GLY A 152 -1.47 -5.64 -11.01
CA GLY A 152 -0.85 -4.94 -12.12
C GLY A 152 0.30 -5.71 -12.76
N PRO A 153 1.32 -6.16 -12.01
CA PRO A 153 2.38 -7.00 -12.53
C PRO A 153 1.90 -8.32 -13.12
N ILE A 154 0.89 -8.97 -12.52
CA ILE A 154 0.31 -10.22 -13.01
C ILE A 154 -0.34 -9.99 -14.38
N GLN A 155 -1.20 -8.99 -14.52
CA GLN A 155 -1.85 -8.66 -15.80
C GLN A 155 -0.84 -8.25 -16.88
N SER A 156 0.17 -7.48 -16.48
CA SER A 156 1.26 -7.10 -17.39
C SER A 156 2.10 -8.29 -17.87
N ALA A 157 2.34 -9.26 -16.99
CA ALA A 157 3.13 -10.45 -17.32
C ALA A 157 2.38 -11.40 -18.26
N LEU A 158 1.09 -11.63 -18.00
CA LEU A 158 0.30 -12.65 -18.67
C LEU A 158 -0.44 -12.14 -19.92
N TYR A 159 -0.89 -10.88 -19.90
CA TYR A 159 -1.67 -10.31 -20.99
C TYR A 159 -1.03 -9.12 -21.68
N GLY A 160 0.11 -8.63 -21.17
CA GLY A 160 0.71 -7.39 -21.66
C GLY A 160 -0.09 -6.13 -21.29
N ASP A 161 -1.18 -6.27 -20.50
CA ASP A 161 -2.02 -5.15 -20.07
C ASP A 161 -1.39 -4.42 -18.90
N ASN A 162 -1.00 -3.16 -19.13
CA ASN A 162 -0.37 -2.31 -18.13
C ASN A 162 -1.34 -1.31 -17.47
N THR A 163 -2.64 -1.39 -17.76
CA THR A 163 -3.63 -0.41 -17.29
C THR A 163 -3.61 -0.28 -15.78
N TYR A 164 -3.57 -1.40 -15.04
CA TYR A 164 -3.50 -1.39 -13.58
C TYR A 164 -2.18 -0.81 -13.06
N LEU A 165 -1.06 -1.10 -13.73
CA LEU A 165 0.24 -0.53 -13.35
C LEU A 165 0.32 0.97 -13.61
N PHE A 166 -0.26 1.46 -14.70
CA PHE A 166 -0.29 2.91 -14.99
C PHE A 166 -1.19 3.65 -14.01
N THR A 167 -2.31 3.04 -13.64
CA THR A 167 -3.17 3.58 -12.59
C THR A 167 -2.45 3.61 -11.25
N ASN A 168 -1.82 2.50 -10.86
CA ASN A 168 -1.03 2.44 -9.63
C ASN A 168 0.10 3.49 -9.65
N ALA A 169 0.79 3.65 -10.78
CA ALA A 169 1.83 4.66 -10.94
C ALA A 169 1.31 6.09 -10.72
N THR A 170 0.09 6.38 -11.16
CA THR A 170 -0.56 7.67 -10.93
C THR A 170 -0.90 7.87 -9.45
N LEU A 171 -1.42 6.83 -8.78
CA LEU A 171 -1.68 6.85 -7.34
C LEU A 171 -0.39 7.05 -6.54
N ASP A 172 0.65 6.30 -6.90
CA ASP A 172 1.94 6.32 -6.23
C ASP A 172 2.68 7.66 -6.44
N LEU A 173 2.51 8.31 -7.61
CA LEU A 173 3.03 9.66 -7.87
C LEU A 173 2.48 10.67 -6.87
N VAL A 174 1.15 10.68 -6.69
CA VAL A 174 0.48 11.63 -5.80
C VAL A 174 0.81 11.31 -4.35
N THR A 175 0.71 10.04 -3.97
CA THR A 175 1.00 9.59 -2.60
C THR A 175 2.46 9.88 -2.22
N SER A 176 3.42 9.63 -3.14
CA SER A 176 4.83 9.91 -2.89
C SER A 176 5.12 11.40 -2.77
N ALA A 177 4.42 12.25 -3.54
CA ALA A 177 4.54 13.71 -3.41
C ALA A 177 4.00 14.19 -2.05
N VAL A 178 2.84 13.68 -1.60
CA VAL A 178 2.26 14.01 -0.29
C VAL A 178 3.18 13.54 0.84
N LEU A 179 3.61 12.28 0.83
CA LEU A 179 4.50 11.73 1.87
C LEU A 179 5.86 12.43 1.89
N ALA A 180 6.48 12.68 0.73
CA ALA A 180 7.77 13.36 0.68
C ALA A 180 7.70 14.83 1.10
N SER A 181 6.56 15.50 0.94
CA SER A 181 6.35 16.86 1.46
C SER A 181 6.38 16.92 2.99
N THR A 182 6.02 15.80 3.65
CA THR A 182 5.98 15.66 5.12
C THR A 182 7.26 15.04 5.68
N TYR A 183 7.72 13.93 5.06
CA TYR A 183 8.82 13.11 5.55
C TYR A 183 10.18 13.40 4.86
N GLY A 184 10.14 14.16 3.77
CA GLY A 184 11.34 14.61 3.06
C GLY A 184 11.78 13.67 1.92
N ILE A 185 12.93 14.04 1.29
CA ILE A 185 13.47 13.41 0.08
C ILE A 185 13.80 11.91 0.25
N GLY A 186 14.03 11.46 1.47
CA GLY A 186 14.34 10.05 1.76
C GLY A 186 13.25 9.07 1.34
N MET A 187 12.03 9.55 1.04
CA MET A 187 10.95 8.72 0.48
C MET A 187 11.31 8.07 -0.86
N ILE A 188 12.29 8.59 -1.59
CA ILE A 188 12.85 7.97 -2.81
C ILE A 188 13.32 6.53 -2.55
N LEU A 189 13.77 6.21 -1.34
CA LEU A 189 14.23 4.86 -0.98
C LEU A 189 13.12 3.79 -1.04
N ALA A 190 11.85 4.19 -1.09
CA ALA A 190 10.75 3.26 -1.32
C ALA A 190 10.69 2.76 -2.77
N ALA A 191 11.21 3.52 -3.74
CA ALA A 191 11.16 3.17 -5.16
C ALA A 191 11.88 1.85 -5.49
N PRO A 192 13.13 1.58 -5.06
CA PRO A 192 13.78 0.30 -5.30
C PRO A 192 13.05 -0.87 -4.60
N VAL A 193 12.43 -0.65 -3.45
CA VAL A 193 11.67 -1.69 -2.74
C VAL A 193 10.44 -2.07 -3.57
N LEU A 194 9.69 -1.08 -4.07
CA LEU A 194 8.56 -1.34 -4.97
C LEU A 194 9.00 -2.04 -6.24
N PHE A 195 10.10 -1.61 -6.85
CA PHE A 195 10.63 -2.22 -8.07
C PHE A 195 10.93 -3.72 -7.86
N CYS A 196 11.60 -4.06 -6.76
CA CYS A 196 11.87 -5.45 -6.40
C CYS A 196 10.58 -6.23 -6.15
N TRP A 197 9.62 -5.64 -5.44
CA TRP A 197 8.33 -6.24 -5.13
C TRP A 197 7.52 -6.56 -6.39
N GLN A 198 7.25 -5.56 -7.21
CA GLN A 198 6.49 -5.72 -8.45
C GLN A 198 7.25 -6.56 -9.47
N GLY A 199 8.57 -6.44 -9.53
CA GLY A 199 9.44 -7.26 -10.37
C GLY A 199 9.40 -8.73 -10.00
N ALA A 200 9.43 -9.05 -8.70
CA ALA A 200 9.30 -10.42 -8.21
C ALA A 200 7.94 -11.02 -8.58
N ILE A 201 6.85 -10.27 -8.40
CA ILE A 201 5.50 -10.71 -8.78
C ILE A 201 5.41 -10.92 -10.30
N TYR A 202 5.97 -10.00 -11.10
CA TYR A 202 6.01 -10.13 -12.56
C TYR A 202 6.74 -11.41 -12.99
N LEU A 203 7.90 -11.69 -12.42
CA LEU A 203 8.69 -12.90 -12.70
C LEU A 203 7.92 -14.16 -12.30
N LEU A 204 7.33 -14.16 -11.09
CA LEU A 204 6.50 -15.29 -10.62
C LEU A 204 5.31 -15.53 -11.57
N ALA A 205 4.61 -14.47 -11.96
CA ALA A 205 3.50 -14.58 -12.90
C ALA A 205 3.95 -15.12 -14.28
N THR A 206 5.11 -14.69 -14.77
CA THR A 206 5.67 -15.20 -16.03
C THR A 206 6.02 -16.68 -15.93
N LEU A 207 6.62 -17.12 -14.80
CA LEU A 207 6.98 -18.53 -14.57
C LEU A 207 5.74 -19.42 -14.42
N LEU A 208 4.67 -18.90 -13.85
CA LEU A 208 3.41 -19.61 -13.65
C LEU A 208 2.46 -19.48 -14.85
N GLY A 209 2.83 -18.70 -15.87
CA GLY A 209 1.98 -18.38 -17.02
C GLY A 209 1.41 -19.62 -17.73
N ASP A 210 2.22 -20.66 -17.88
CA ASP A 210 1.83 -21.92 -18.53
C ASP A 210 0.76 -22.70 -17.75
N PHE A 211 0.60 -22.42 -16.45
CA PHE A 211 -0.42 -23.02 -15.58
C PHE A 211 -1.70 -22.17 -15.47
N MET A 212 -1.66 -20.94 -15.98
CA MET A 212 -2.76 -19.99 -15.89
C MET A 212 -3.69 -20.10 -17.09
N SER A 213 -4.81 -20.81 -16.93
CA SER A 213 -5.85 -20.84 -17.98
C SER A 213 -6.55 -19.47 -18.08
N ALA A 214 -7.12 -19.17 -19.25
CA ALA A 214 -7.91 -17.95 -19.47
C ALA A 214 -9.12 -17.85 -18.52
N GLU A 215 -9.69 -19.00 -18.17
CA GLU A 215 -10.80 -19.09 -17.21
C GLU A 215 -10.35 -18.70 -15.80
N LEU A 216 -9.24 -19.28 -15.31
CA LEU A 216 -8.68 -18.93 -14.01
C LEU A 216 -8.35 -17.44 -13.92
N MET A 217 -7.81 -16.86 -14.97
CA MET A 217 -7.50 -15.44 -15.02
C MET A 217 -8.74 -14.55 -15.01
N THR A 218 -9.82 -15.01 -15.62
CA THR A 218 -11.11 -14.32 -15.56
C THR A 218 -11.61 -14.27 -14.11
N GLU A 219 -11.57 -15.39 -13.39
CA GLU A 219 -11.99 -15.46 -11.99
C GLU A 219 -11.09 -14.61 -11.07
N ILE A 220 -9.77 -14.66 -11.26
CA ILE A 220 -8.81 -13.80 -10.54
C ILE A 220 -9.10 -12.32 -10.81
N SER A 221 -9.43 -11.95 -12.06
CA SER A 221 -9.74 -10.56 -12.40
C SER A 221 -11.03 -10.07 -11.76
N ILE A 222 -12.03 -10.92 -11.59
CA ILE A 222 -13.28 -10.59 -10.89
C ILE A 222 -12.98 -10.35 -9.40
N VAL A 223 -12.32 -11.29 -8.73
CA VAL A 223 -11.94 -11.15 -7.32
C VAL A 223 -11.06 -9.93 -7.11
N GLY A 224 -10.06 -9.75 -7.96
CA GLY A 224 -9.18 -8.59 -7.93
C GLY A 224 -9.92 -7.27 -8.14
N GLY A 225 -10.90 -7.25 -9.05
CA GLY A 225 -11.77 -6.10 -9.26
C GLY A 225 -12.52 -5.68 -7.99
N PHE A 226 -13.10 -6.64 -7.26
CA PHE A 226 -13.73 -6.35 -5.97
C PHE A 226 -12.74 -5.82 -4.94
N LEU A 227 -11.52 -6.38 -4.88
CA LEU A 227 -10.47 -5.92 -3.97
C LEU A 227 -9.99 -4.50 -4.32
N ILE A 228 -9.86 -4.18 -5.61
CA ILE A 228 -9.52 -2.83 -6.07
C ILE A 228 -10.62 -1.84 -5.71
N ALA A 229 -11.89 -2.19 -5.92
CA ALA A 229 -13.02 -1.35 -5.54
C ALA A 229 -13.07 -1.13 -4.03
N ALA A 230 -12.85 -2.17 -3.21
CA ALA A 230 -12.77 -2.07 -1.76
C ALA A 230 -11.60 -1.17 -1.31
N SER A 231 -10.43 -1.26 -1.97
CA SER A 231 -9.29 -0.36 -1.71
C SER A 231 -9.63 1.09 -2.04
N GLY A 232 -10.35 1.33 -3.15
CA GLY A 232 -10.81 2.67 -3.51
C GLY A 232 -11.75 3.27 -2.45
N ILE A 233 -12.70 2.48 -1.95
CA ILE A 233 -13.63 2.90 -0.87
C ILE A 233 -12.85 3.16 0.44
N SER A 234 -11.81 2.38 0.73
CA SER A 234 -10.94 2.62 1.89
C SER A 234 -10.15 3.93 1.75
N ILE A 235 -9.62 4.24 0.55
CA ILE A 235 -8.95 5.51 0.26
C ILE A 235 -9.90 6.71 0.45
N LEU A 236 -11.18 6.55 0.12
CA LEU A 236 -12.22 7.55 0.34
C LEU A 236 -12.59 7.73 1.82
N ASN A 237 -11.99 6.98 2.73
CA ASN A 237 -12.31 6.96 4.17
C ASN A 237 -13.78 6.65 4.49
N ILE A 238 -14.51 5.97 3.57
CA ILE A 238 -15.90 5.55 3.80
C ILE A 238 -15.92 4.35 4.74
N LYS A 239 -15.07 3.34 4.46
CA LYS A 239 -14.91 2.14 5.27
C LYS A 239 -13.55 1.52 5.03
N ASP A 240 -12.81 1.23 6.08
CA ASP A 240 -11.57 0.45 5.98
C ASP A 240 -11.90 -1.05 5.89
N PHE A 241 -11.66 -1.63 4.73
CA PHE A 241 -11.91 -3.04 4.46
C PHE A 241 -10.74 -3.96 4.84
N LYS A 242 -9.59 -3.41 5.28
CA LYS A 242 -8.37 -4.21 5.50
C LYS A 242 -8.14 -5.18 4.34
N THR A 243 -8.00 -4.64 3.14
CA THR A 243 -8.02 -5.40 1.88
C THR A 243 -6.99 -6.52 1.83
N MET A 244 -5.89 -6.43 2.61
CA MET A 244 -4.93 -7.51 2.82
C MET A 244 -5.56 -8.76 3.45
N ASN A 245 -6.52 -8.58 4.36
CA ASN A 245 -7.22 -9.68 5.00
C ASN A 245 -8.36 -10.24 4.13
N LEU A 246 -8.65 -9.63 3.00
CA LEU A 246 -9.63 -10.11 2.02
C LEU A 246 -9.01 -10.94 0.90
N LEU A 247 -7.67 -10.99 0.80
CA LEU A 247 -6.98 -11.77 -0.22
C LEU A 247 -7.30 -13.28 -0.05
N PRO A 248 -7.84 -13.92 -1.10
CA PRO A 248 -8.16 -15.35 -1.09
C PRO A 248 -6.94 -16.23 -1.21
#